data_976322993dfa488825d984e009e88b5a
#
_entry.id   976322993dfa488825d984e009e88b5a
#
_cell.length_a   1.000
_cell.length_b   1.000
_cell.length_c   1.000
_cell.angle_alpha   90.00
_cell.angle_beta   90.00
_cell.angle_gamma   90.00
#
_symmetry.space_group_name_H-M   'P 1'
#
loop_
_entity.id
_entity.type
_entity.pdbx_description
1 polymer ?
#
loop_
_entity_poly.entity_id
_entity_poly.type
_entity_poly.pdbx_seq_one_letter_code
_entity_poly.pdbx_strand_id
1 'polypeptide(L)'
;MVVIAADGKETEETGFDGSAPLPVRFEARAADYGSRTPLYEWQFRRDGNTTPFLTRYDENTSYEFTESGTFVVQLLISFVEGTDTVTYTQSEAFRIAISESKLEFPNAFTPNGDGINDMFKAKEGYKSIVRFRALVCNRWGRKVHEWHDPADGWDGRIGSAEAPDGAYYLNVEARGADGRNYHIKKTINLLRRFEENRSGSAR
;
A
#
# COMPACT_ATOMS: atom_id res chain seq x y z
N MET A 1 1.94 -14.30 -19.62
CA MET A 1 2.24 -13.09 -18.82
C MET A 1 2.27 -13.50 -17.35
N VAL A 2 3.25 -13.01 -16.62
CA VAL A 2 3.34 -13.22 -15.16
C VAL A 2 3.36 -11.85 -14.50
N VAL A 3 2.73 -11.75 -13.35
CA VAL A 3 2.69 -10.55 -12.52
C VAL A 3 3.40 -10.85 -11.21
N ILE A 4 4.29 -9.96 -10.81
CA ILE A 4 5.06 -10.08 -9.57
C ILE A 4 4.70 -8.88 -8.69
N ALA A 5 4.05 -9.15 -7.55
CA ALA A 5 3.73 -8.14 -6.56
C ALA A 5 4.97 -7.74 -5.73
N ALA A 6 4.88 -6.67 -4.95
CA ALA A 6 5.98 -6.14 -4.14
C ALA A 6 6.56 -7.13 -3.13
N ASP A 7 5.76 -8.09 -2.65
CA ASP A 7 6.19 -9.18 -1.77
C ASP A 7 6.94 -10.31 -2.50
N GLY A 8 7.15 -10.19 -3.81
CA GLY A 8 7.79 -11.18 -4.67
C GLY A 8 6.88 -12.34 -5.09
N LYS A 9 5.60 -12.31 -4.74
CA LYS A 9 4.64 -13.34 -5.14
C LYS A 9 4.34 -13.23 -6.64
N GLU A 10 4.61 -14.31 -7.36
CA GLU A 10 4.21 -14.45 -8.76
C GLU A 10 2.77 -14.94 -8.86
N THR A 11 2.02 -14.41 -9.82
CA THR A 11 0.69 -14.91 -10.19
C THR A 11 0.48 -14.89 -11.69
N GLU A 12 -0.16 -15.93 -12.20
CA GLU A 12 -0.69 -16.02 -13.58
C GLU A 12 -2.21 -15.80 -13.59
N GLU A 13 -2.82 -15.60 -12.43
CA GLU A 13 -4.24 -15.28 -12.32
C GLU A 13 -4.57 -13.99 -13.06
N THR A 14 -5.76 -13.87 -13.60
CA THR A 14 -6.21 -12.75 -14.43
C THR A 14 -6.46 -11.47 -13.64
N GLY A 15 -6.22 -11.47 -12.33
CA GLY A 15 -6.28 -10.27 -11.50
C GLY A 15 -6.06 -10.50 -10.02
N PHE A 16 -5.85 -9.43 -9.30
CA PHE A 16 -5.77 -9.42 -7.85
C PHE A 16 -6.21 -8.07 -7.25
N ASP A 17 -6.55 -8.12 -5.97
CA ASP A 17 -6.88 -6.94 -5.16
C ASP A 17 -5.65 -6.48 -4.36
N GLY A 18 -5.46 -5.16 -4.28
CA GLY A 18 -4.33 -4.57 -3.59
C GLY A 18 -4.65 -3.28 -2.86
N SER A 19 -3.63 -2.76 -2.18
CA SER A 19 -3.67 -1.50 -1.45
C SER A 19 -2.58 -0.57 -1.98
N ALA A 20 -2.91 0.67 -2.33
CA ALA A 20 -1.93 1.65 -2.80
C ALA A 20 -1.04 2.18 -1.64
N PRO A 21 0.23 2.56 -1.92
CA PRO A 21 0.94 2.36 -3.19
C PRO A 21 1.25 0.89 -3.45
N LEU A 22 1.00 0.42 -4.67
CA LEU A 22 1.22 -0.97 -5.05
C LEU A 22 2.15 -1.06 -6.25
N PRO A 23 3.45 -1.31 -6.06
CA PRO A 23 4.37 -1.59 -7.17
C PRO A 23 4.13 -3.00 -7.71
N VAL A 24 3.99 -3.11 -9.03
CA VAL A 24 3.75 -4.36 -9.75
C VAL A 24 4.71 -4.45 -10.92
N ARG A 25 5.30 -5.63 -11.12
CA ARG A 25 6.13 -5.96 -12.28
C ARG A 25 5.40 -6.94 -13.19
N PHE A 26 5.52 -6.72 -14.48
CA PHE A 26 4.90 -7.52 -15.54
C PHE A 26 5.98 -8.13 -16.43
N GLU A 27 5.90 -9.42 -16.73
CA GLU A 27 6.83 -10.16 -17.60
C GLU A 27 6.05 -10.83 -18.75
N ALA A 28 6.51 -10.63 -19.99
CA ALA A 28 5.84 -11.16 -21.17
C ALA A 28 5.99 -12.67 -21.31
N ARG A 29 7.18 -13.21 -21.07
CA ARG A 29 7.55 -14.64 -21.23
C ARG A 29 7.10 -15.22 -22.58
N ALA A 30 7.42 -14.50 -23.69
CA ALA A 30 7.18 -15.01 -25.03
C ALA A 30 8.09 -16.21 -25.30
N ALA A 31 7.56 -17.24 -25.98
CA ALA A 31 8.27 -18.46 -26.32
C ALA A 31 7.88 -18.93 -27.72
N ASP A 32 8.72 -19.81 -28.32
CA ASP A 32 8.44 -20.54 -29.57
C ASP A 32 8.18 -19.67 -30.81
N TYR A 33 8.80 -18.48 -30.88
CA TYR A 33 8.64 -17.55 -32.00
C TYR A 33 9.68 -17.75 -33.15
N GLY A 34 10.59 -18.74 -33.05
CA GLY A 34 11.56 -19.10 -34.07
C GLY A 34 12.51 -17.97 -34.40
N SER A 35 12.64 -17.63 -35.73
CA SER A 35 13.49 -16.55 -36.24
C SER A 35 12.85 -15.15 -36.14
N ARG A 36 11.60 -15.04 -35.72
CA ARG A 36 10.88 -13.76 -35.61
C ARG A 36 11.37 -12.92 -34.46
N THR A 37 11.28 -11.60 -34.61
CA THR A 37 11.60 -10.63 -33.56
C THR A 37 10.31 -10.24 -32.83
N PRO A 38 10.18 -10.47 -31.51
CA PRO A 38 9.04 -10.01 -30.76
C PRO A 38 9.11 -8.50 -30.50
N LEU A 39 8.02 -7.81 -30.71
CA LEU A 39 7.78 -6.42 -30.33
C LEU A 39 6.65 -6.41 -29.31
N TYR A 40 6.89 -5.81 -28.16
CA TYR A 40 5.97 -5.81 -27.05
C TYR A 40 5.24 -4.47 -26.94
N GLU A 41 3.96 -4.52 -26.59
CA GLU A 41 3.16 -3.34 -26.27
C GLU A 41 2.29 -3.63 -25.06
N TRP A 42 2.57 -2.96 -23.94
CA TRP A 42 1.77 -3.00 -22.70
C TRP A 42 0.86 -1.81 -22.67
N GLN A 43 -0.44 -2.03 -22.57
CA GLN A 43 -1.46 -1.00 -22.46
C GLN A 43 -2.08 -1.01 -21.07
N PHE A 44 -1.96 0.10 -20.36
CA PHE A 44 -2.55 0.32 -19.04
C PHE A 44 -3.78 1.21 -19.18
N ARG A 45 -4.93 0.72 -18.73
CA ARG A 45 -6.23 1.41 -18.82
C ARG A 45 -6.94 1.40 -17.47
N ARG A 46 -7.81 2.38 -17.23
CA ARG A 46 -8.84 2.23 -16.21
C ARG A 46 -9.94 1.32 -16.74
N ASP A 47 -10.53 0.52 -15.89
CA ASP A 47 -11.65 -0.34 -16.25
C ASP A 47 -12.79 0.51 -16.84
N GLY A 48 -13.41 0.00 -17.90
CA GLY A 48 -14.42 0.72 -18.67
C GLY A 48 -13.89 1.74 -19.70
N ASN A 49 -12.59 2.08 -19.66
CA ASN A 49 -12.00 2.97 -20.66
C ASN A 49 -11.37 2.18 -21.81
N THR A 50 -11.53 2.69 -23.05
CA THR A 50 -10.90 2.09 -24.23
C THR A 50 -9.49 2.64 -24.49
N THR A 51 -9.22 3.86 -24.08
CA THR A 51 -7.94 4.55 -24.31
C THR A 51 -6.96 4.25 -23.16
N PRO A 52 -5.74 3.76 -23.45
CA PRO A 52 -4.70 3.61 -22.45
C PRO A 52 -4.27 4.99 -21.89
N PHE A 53 -4.04 5.06 -20.58
CA PHE A 53 -3.39 6.22 -19.98
C PHE A 53 -1.86 6.11 -19.99
N LEU A 54 -1.35 4.88 -20.23
CA LEU A 54 0.07 4.59 -20.33
C LEU A 54 0.30 3.42 -21.29
N THR A 55 1.32 3.54 -22.16
CA THR A 55 1.80 2.46 -23.01
C THR A 55 3.30 2.26 -22.79
N ARG A 56 3.77 1.02 -22.77
CA ARG A 56 5.17 0.62 -22.65
C ARG A 56 5.53 -0.39 -23.73
N TYR A 57 6.80 -0.41 -24.15
CA TYR A 57 7.26 -1.24 -25.29
C TYR A 57 8.39 -2.19 -24.93
N ASP A 58 8.77 -2.26 -23.67
CA ASP A 58 9.78 -3.20 -23.18
C ASP A 58 9.20 -4.60 -23.03
N GLU A 59 10.04 -5.65 -23.09
CA GLU A 59 9.62 -7.03 -22.81
C GLU A 59 9.02 -7.16 -21.42
N ASN A 60 9.69 -6.58 -20.42
CA ASN A 60 9.23 -6.53 -19.04
C ASN A 60 9.01 -5.08 -18.63
N THR A 61 7.96 -4.84 -17.85
CA THR A 61 7.64 -3.49 -17.40
C THR A 61 7.21 -3.48 -15.95
N SER A 62 7.16 -2.30 -15.34
CA SER A 62 6.64 -2.12 -13.98
C SER A 62 5.79 -0.86 -13.89
N TYR A 63 4.84 -0.88 -12.97
CA TYR A 63 4.00 0.28 -12.67
C TYR A 63 3.63 0.30 -11.18
N GLU A 64 3.65 1.49 -10.58
CA GLU A 64 3.18 1.71 -9.21
C GLU A 64 1.78 2.30 -9.23
N PHE A 65 0.81 1.54 -8.74
CA PHE A 65 -0.59 1.98 -8.64
C PHE A 65 -0.76 2.83 -7.38
N THR A 66 -0.98 4.12 -7.58
CA THR A 66 -1.14 5.12 -6.50
C THR A 66 -2.54 5.68 -6.38
N GLU A 67 -3.47 5.25 -7.24
CA GLU A 67 -4.86 5.67 -7.24
C GLU A 67 -5.80 4.48 -7.04
N SER A 68 -6.91 4.69 -6.31
CA SER A 68 -7.95 3.67 -6.12
C SER A 68 -8.76 3.46 -7.40
N GLY A 69 -9.31 2.25 -7.53
CA GLY A 69 -10.12 1.84 -8.67
C GLY A 69 -9.59 0.58 -9.34
N THR A 70 -10.24 0.15 -10.41
CA THR A 70 -9.84 -1.03 -11.18
C THR A 70 -9.06 -0.61 -12.43
N PHE A 71 -7.91 -1.23 -12.59
CA PHE A 71 -7.04 -1.07 -13.74
C PHE A 71 -6.99 -2.35 -14.56
N VAL A 72 -6.80 -2.19 -15.87
CA VAL A 72 -6.70 -3.27 -16.84
C VAL A 72 -5.36 -3.14 -17.56
N VAL A 73 -4.54 -4.18 -17.51
CA VAL A 73 -3.25 -4.25 -18.20
C VAL A 73 -3.34 -5.30 -19.30
N GLN A 74 -3.15 -4.87 -20.54
CA GLN A 74 -3.21 -5.71 -21.74
C GLN A 74 -1.81 -5.80 -22.35
N LEU A 75 -1.37 -7.02 -22.70
CA LEU A 75 -0.15 -7.25 -23.47
C LEU A 75 -0.52 -7.60 -24.93
N LEU A 76 0.10 -6.89 -25.85
CA LEU A 76 0.11 -7.20 -27.28
C LEU A 76 1.56 -7.53 -27.66
N ILE A 77 1.74 -8.61 -28.42
CA ILE A 77 3.05 -9.02 -28.95
C ILE A 77 2.94 -9.14 -30.45
N SER A 78 3.77 -8.42 -31.20
CA SER A 78 3.89 -8.53 -32.65
C SER A 78 5.17 -9.27 -32.99
N PHE A 79 5.07 -10.38 -33.72
CA PHE A 79 6.21 -11.14 -34.21
C PHE A 79 6.52 -10.74 -35.64
N VAL A 80 7.70 -10.20 -35.88
CA VAL A 80 8.12 -9.63 -37.18
C VAL A 80 9.23 -10.48 -37.80
N GLU A 81 9.06 -10.82 -39.09
CA GLU A 81 10.07 -11.46 -39.93
C GLU A 81 10.06 -10.82 -41.34
N GLY A 82 11.07 -10.01 -41.66
CA GLY A 82 11.07 -9.23 -42.89
C GLY A 82 9.91 -8.23 -42.97
N THR A 83 9.03 -8.43 -43.96
CA THR A 83 7.80 -7.60 -44.11
C THR A 83 6.57 -8.22 -43.47
N ASP A 84 6.68 -9.46 -42.96
CA ASP A 84 5.56 -10.18 -42.35
C ASP A 84 5.44 -9.85 -40.85
N THR A 85 4.22 -9.60 -40.42
CA THR A 85 3.91 -9.30 -39.01
C THR A 85 2.69 -10.10 -38.56
N VAL A 86 2.85 -10.81 -37.45
CA VAL A 86 1.73 -11.51 -36.79
C VAL A 86 1.59 -10.94 -35.39
N THR A 87 0.45 -10.33 -35.09
CA THR A 87 0.18 -9.76 -33.77
C THR A 87 -0.66 -10.73 -32.95
N TYR A 88 -0.19 -11.03 -31.75
CA TYR A 88 -0.89 -11.77 -30.72
C TYR A 88 -1.35 -10.79 -29.63
N THR A 89 -2.63 -10.82 -29.33
CA THR A 89 -3.21 -10.12 -28.20
C THR A 89 -3.56 -11.15 -27.14
N GLN A 90 -3.08 -10.97 -25.92
CA GLN A 90 -3.46 -11.82 -24.80
C GLN A 90 -4.98 -11.80 -24.66
N SER A 91 -5.60 -13.00 -24.63
CA SER A 91 -7.07 -13.16 -24.63
C SER A 91 -7.71 -12.58 -23.39
N GLU A 92 -7.03 -12.67 -22.23
CA GLU A 92 -7.50 -12.14 -20.96
C GLU A 92 -6.55 -11.04 -20.47
N ALA A 93 -7.11 -9.84 -20.31
CA ALA A 93 -6.37 -8.73 -19.71
C ALA A 93 -6.24 -8.94 -18.21
N PHE A 94 -5.11 -8.50 -17.65
CA PHE A 94 -4.88 -8.55 -16.22
C PHE A 94 -5.62 -7.41 -15.52
N ARG A 95 -6.41 -7.72 -14.48
CA ARG A 95 -7.19 -6.74 -13.71
C ARG A 95 -6.57 -6.55 -12.33
N ILE A 96 -6.36 -5.29 -11.94
CA ILE A 96 -5.83 -4.92 -10.63
C ILE A 96 -6.82 -3.97 -9.98
N ALA A 97 -7.43 -4.39 -8.86
CA ALA A 97 -8.34 -3.58 -8.09
C ALA A 97 -7.63 -2.99 -6.87
N ILE A 98 -7.51 -1.66 -6.84
CA ILE A 98 -6.93 -0.91 -5.73
C ILE A 98 -8.04 -0.42 -4.82
N SER A 99 -7.99 -0.83 -3.55
CA SER A 99 -8.99 -0.48 -2.56
C SER A 99 -9.07 1.02 -2.28
N GLU A 100 -10.24 1.50 -1.83
CA GLU A 100 -10.37 2.83 -1.23
C GLU A 100 -9.54 2.93 0.05
N SER A 101 -9.21 4.16 0.42
CA SER A 101 -8.39 4.43 1.59
C SER A 101 -9.16 4.23 2.90
N LYS A 102 -8.44 3.76 3.92
CA LYS A 102 -8.92 3.67 5.30
C LYS A 102 -7.79 4.02 6.26
N LEU A 103 -8.05 4.89 7.24
CA LEU A 103 -7.07 5.26 8.27
C LEU A 103 -7.77 5.60 9.58
N GLU A 104 -7.42 4.88 10.63
CA GLU A 104 -7.93 5.08 11.98
C GLU A 104 -6.82 4.93 13.01
N PHE A 105 -6.99 5.57 14.19
CA PHE A 105 -6.03 5.47 15.30
C PHE A 105 -6.74 5.05 16.61
N PRO A 106 -6.05 4.35 17.51
CA PRO A 106 -6.54 4.08 18.85
C PRO A 106 -6.63 5.36 19.69
N ASN A 107 -7.28 5.28 20.85
CA ASN A 107 -7.40 6.39 21.80
C ASN A 107 -6.34 6.34 22.91
N ALA A 108 -5.73 5.18 23.10
CA ALA A 108 -4.72 4.95 24.13
C ALA A 108 -3.75 3.84 23.68
N PHE A 109 -2.62 3.75 24.36
CA PHE A 109 -1.67 2.64 24.23
C PHE A 109 -0.95 2.44 25.58
N THR A 110 -0.34 1.26 25.74
CA THR A 110 0.24 0.79 26.99
C THR A 110 1.66 0.28 26.79
N PRO A 111 2.65 1.19 26.63
CA PRO A 111 4.04 0.78 26.33
C PRO A 111 4.72 0.23 27.61
N ASN A 112 4.29 -0.96 28.05
CA ASN A 112 4.76 -1.68 29.25
C ASN A 112 5.66 -2.87 28.92
N GLY A 113 5.83 -3.20 27.63
CA GLY A 113 6.70 -4.28 27.14
C GLY A 113 6.07 -5.67 27.17
N ASP A 114 4.74 -5.77 27.26
CA ASP A 114 4.02 -7.06 27.26
C ASP A 114 3.70 -7.58 25.84
N GLY A 115 4.04 -6.80 24.80
CA GLY A 115 3.75 -7.11 23.39
C GLY A 115 2.37 -6.69 22.93
N ILE A 116 1.54 -6.06 23.79
CA ILE A 116 0.17 -5.64 23.48
C ILE A 116 0.05 -4.12 23.60
N ASN A 117 -0.30 -3.46 22.48
CA ASN A 117 -0.46 -2.00 22.45
C ASN A 117 0.77 -1.21 22.93
N ASP A 118 1.97 -1.78 22.83
CA ASP A 118 3.22 -1.11 23.21
C ASP A 118 3.59 0.03 22.29
N MET A 119 3.02 0.07 21.09
CA MET A 119 3.26 1.11 20.09
C MET A 119 1.97 1.80 19.69
N PHE A 120 1.97 3.14 19.76
CA PHE A 120 0.89 3.95 19.24
C PHE A 120 1.06 4.16 17.73
N LYS A 121 0.26 3.49 16.94
CA LYS A 121 0.28 3.53 15.47
C LYS A 121 -1.13 3.49 14.88
N ALA A 122 -1.24 3.58 13.55
CA ALA A 122 -2.50 3.33 12.87
C ALA A 122 -3.06 1.95 13.23
N LYS A 123 -4.39 1.86 13.37
CA LYS A 123 -5.05 0.57 13.60
C LYS A 123 -4.82 -0.36 12.42
N GLU A 124 -4.74 -1.65 12.70
CA GLU A 124 -4.69 -2.68 11.66
C GLU A 124 -5.88 -2.54 10.70
N GLY A 125 -5.63 -2.87 9.43
CA GLY A 125 -6.59 -2.69 8.35
C GLY A 125 -6.64 -1.27 7.77
N TYR A 126 -5.64 -0.40 8.07
CA TYR A 126 -5.40 0.76 7.24
C TYR A 126 -5.01 0.31 5.82
N LYS A 127 -5.37 1.07 4.80
CA LYS A 127 -5.07 0.72 3.42
C LYS A 127 -5.11 1.93 2.50
N SER A 128 -4.41 1.83 1.39
CA SER A 128 -4.39 2.80 0.28
C SER A 128 -4.07 4.23 0.75
N ILE A 129 -3.06 4.38 1.62
CA ILE A 129 -2.54 5.66 2.09
C ILE A 129 -1.28 5.99 1.30
N VAL A 130 -1.34 7.01 0.44
CA VAL A 130 -0.25 7.39 -0.49
C VAL A 130 0.63 8.54 0.01
N ARG A 131 0.15 9.28 1.02
CA ARG A 131 0.94 10.25 1.78
C ARG A 131 0.54 10.18 3.23
N PHE A 132 1.51 10.26 4.11
CA PHE A 132 1.28 10.15 5.54
C PHE A 132 2.29 10.97 6.34
N ARG A 133 1.78 11.66 7.34
CA ARG A 133 2.57 12.32 8.37
C ARG A 133 1.78 12.34 9.66
N ALA A 134 2.35 11.82 10.72
CA ALA A 134 1.77 11.88 12.06
C ALA A 134 2.73 12.56 13.02
N LEU A 135 2.16 13.36 13.92
CA LEU A 135 2.86 14.16 14.90
C LEU A 135 2.19 13.99 16.25
N VAL A 136 2.96 13.71 17.29
CA VAL A 136 2.51 13.72 18.68
C VAL A 136 3.13 14.90 19.40
N CYS A 137 2.30 15.65 20.12
CA CYS A 137 2.70 16.76 20.98
C CYS A 137 2.32 16.49 22.44
N ASN A 138 3.10 17.03 23.36
CA ASN A 138 2.73 17.07 24.76
C ASN A 138 1.70 18.19 25.07
N ARG A 139 1.22 18.30 26.32
CA ARG A 139 0.25 19.31 26.76
C ARG A 139 0.66 20.76 26.54
N TRP A 140 1.95 21.04 26.34
CA TRP A 140 2.48 22.38 26.06
C TRP A 140 2.66 22.65 24.57
N GLY A 141 2.20 21.75 23.70
CA GLY A 141 2.34 21.87 22.24
C GLY A 141 3.72 21.52 21.71
N ARG A 142 4.65 21.05 22.56
CA ARG A 142 5.98 20.65 22.12
C ARG A 142 5.90 19.29 21.43
N LYS A 143 6.47 19.20 20.22
CA LYS A 143 6.62 17.93 19.48
C LYS A 143 7.43 16.93 20.29
N VAL A 144 6.92 15.71 20.43
CA VAL A 144 7.60 14.61 21.12
C VAL A 144 7.97 13.48 20.16
N HIS A 145 7.17 13.25 19.11
CA HIS A 145 7.44 12.23 18.09
C HIS A 145 6.81 12.60 16.75
N GLU A 146 7.40 12.13 15.66
CA GLU A 146 6.90 12.32 14.30
C GLU A 146 7.30 11.10 13.45
N TRP A 147 6.36 10.61 12.60
CA TRP A 147 6.64 9.51 11.67
C TRP A 147 5.86 9.69 10.36
N HIS A 148 6.30 8.99 9.29
CA HIS A 148 5.84 9.21 7.92
C HIS A 148 5.32 7.94 7.23
N ASP A 149 5.25 6.80 7.93
CA ASP A 149 4.66 5.55 7.45
C ASP A 149 3.54 5.12 8.41
N PRO A 150 2.32 4.80 7.94
CA PRO A 150 1.25 4.31 8.82
C PRO A 150 1.61 3.04 9.61
N ALA A 151 2.57 2.23 9.12
CA ALA A 151 3.06 1.03 9.79
C ALA A 151 3.92 1.36 11.02
N ASP A 152 4.61 2.51 10.98
CA ASP A 152 5.39 3.01 12.09
C ASP A 152 4.51 3.61 13.19
N GLY A 153 5.13 3.99 14.29
CA GLY A 153 4.43 4.57 15.41
C GLY A 153 5.33 5.17 16.48
N TRP A 154 4.72 5.55 17.59
CA TRP A 154 5.40 6.06 18.77
C TRP A 154 5.41 5.02 19.89
N ASP A 155 6.61 4.71 20.39
CA ASP A 155 6.87 3.75 21.48
C ASP A 155 6.70 4.34 22.90
N GLY A 156 6.20 5.58 23.00
CA GLY A 156 6.04 6.25 24.28
C GLY A 156 7.35 6.81 24.86
N ARG A 157 8.37 7.06 24.02
CA ARG A 157 9.63 7.67 24.46
C ARG A 157 9.81 9.08 23.87
N ILE A 158 10.59 9.89 24.58
CA ILE A 158 11.06 11.20 24.12
C ILE A 158 12.59 11.17 24.16
N GLY A 159 13.20 10.99 22.99
CA GLY A 159 14.62 10.64 22.90
C GLY A 159 14.90 9.29 23.55
N SER A 160 15.82 9.20 24.50
CA SER A 160 16.14 7.98 25.23
C SER A 160 15.29 7.74 26.49
N ALA A 161 14.53 8.75 26.93
CA ALA A 161 13.76 8.70 28.16
C ALA A 161 12.31 8.28 27.89
N GLU A 162 11.69 7.61 28.86
CA GLU A 162 10.26 7.31 28.85
C GLU A 162 9.44 8.60 28.98
N ALA A 163 8.42 8.73 28.13
CA ALA A 163 7.46 9.80 28.28
C ALA A 163 6.55 9.56 29.49
N PRO A 164 6.21 10.58 30.29
CA PRO A 164 5.29 10.42 31.43
C PRO A 164 3.91 9.94 31.00
N ASP A 165 3.25 9.14 31.85
CA ASP A 165 1.86 8.79 31.69
C ASP A 165 0.99 10.03 31.59
N GLY A 166 -0.02 9.98 30.74
CA GLY A 166 -0.98 11.08 30.60
C GLY A 166 -1.44 11.32 29.17
N ALA A 167 -2.04 12.48 28.96
CA ALA A 167 -2.61 12.89 27.69
C ALA A 167 -1.58 13.54 26.77
N TYR A 168 -1.60 13.12 25.51
CA TYR A 168 -0.85 13.69 24.40
C TYR A 168 -1.81 14.05 23.26
N TYR A 169 -1.34 14.84 22.32
CA TYR A 169 -2.14 15.31 21.19
C TYR A 169 -1.57 14.77 19.89
N LEU A 170 -2.38 13.98 19.20
CA LEU A 170 -2.09 13.48 17.86
C LEU A 170 -2.58 14.48 16.81
N ASN A 171 -1.74 14.76 15.83
CA ASN A 171 -2.12 15.42 14.58
C ASN A 171 -1.63 14.56 13.40
N VAL A 172 -2.56 14.15 12.53
CA VAL A 172 -2.25 13.37 11.32
C VAL A 172 -2.72 14.13 10.10
N GLU A 173 -1.83 14.22 9.12
CA GLU A 173 -2.11 14.66 7.78
C GLU A 173 -1.79 13.51 6.83
N ALA A 174 -2.80 13.02 6.11
CA ALA A 174 -2.62 11.93 5.17
C ALA A 174 -3.51 12.10 3.95
N ARG A 175 -3.14 11.43 2.86
CA ARG A 175 -3.93 11.37 1.63
C ARG A 175 -4.13 9.92 1.21
N GLY A 176 -5.36 9.57 0.93
CA GLY A 176 -5.77 8.31 0.36
C GLY A 176 -5.60 8.27 -1.16
N ALA A 177 -5.47 7.07 -1.69
CA ALA A 177 -5.44 6.81 -3.14
C ALA A 177 -6.76 7.15 -3.85
N ASP A 178 -7.86 7.20 -3.11
CA ASP A 178 -9.19 7.66 -3.53
C ASP A 178 -9.32 9.20 -3.54
N GLY A 179 -8.23 9.92 -3.25
CA GLY A 179 -8.18 11.38 -3.16
C GLY A 179 -8.66 11.95 -1.83
N ARG A 180 -9.11 11.12 -0.87
CA ARG A 180 -9.53 11.55 0.47
C ARG A 180 -8.38 12.16 1.24
N ASN A 181 -8.59 13.34 1.82
CA ASN A 181 -7.65 13.96 2.73
C ASN A 181 -8.06 13.65 4.19
N TYR A 182 -7.12 13.19 4.98
CA TYR A 182 -7.28 12.92 6.40
C TYR A 182 -6.60 14.01 7.22
N HIS A 183 -7.37 14.67 8.07
CA HIS A 183 -6.91 15.63 9.05
C HIS A 183 -7.39 15.17 10.43
N ILE A 184 -6.65 14.26 11.06
CA ILE A 184 -7.05 13.65 12.32
C ILE A 184 -6.36 14.40 13.47
N LYS A 185 -7.15 15.02 14.33
CA LYS A 185 -6.70 15.64 15.57
C LYS A 185 -7.42 15.00 16.73
N LYS A 186 -6.70 14.40 17.65
CA LYS A 186 -7.30 13.77 18.81
C LYS A 186 -6.38 13.73 20.02
N THR A 187 -6.95 13.65 21.20
CA THR A 187 -6.21 13.32 22.42
C THR A 187 -5.98 11.81 22.46
N ILE A 188 -4.78 11.41 22.85
CA ILE A 188 -4.36 10.04 23.07
C ILE A 188 -3.83 9.90 24.50
N ASN A 189 -4.03 8.74 25.11
CA ASN A 189 -3.56 8.47 26.46
C ASN A 189 -2.42 7.45 26.46
N LEU A 190 -1.32 7.79 27.12
CA LEU A 190 -0.22 6.88 27.41
C LEU A 190 -0.41 6.37 28.84
N LEU A 191 -0.52 5.03 29.01
CA LEU A 191 -0.89 4.37 30.26
C LEU A 191 0.05 3.18 30.54
N ARG A 192 1.28 3.41 31.07
CA ARG A 192 2.26 2.34 31.31
C ARG A 192 1.85 1.37 32.42
N ARG A 193 1.14 1.85 33.40
CA ARG A 193 0.76 1.07 34.61
C ARG A 193 -0.58 0.37 34.50
N PHE A 194 -1.16 0.34 33.30
CA PHE A 194 -2.40 -0.38 33.06
C PHE A 194 -2.08 -1.87 32.82
N GLU A 195 -2.26 -2.69 33.87
CA GLU A 195 -2.29 -4.15 33.72
C GLU A 195 -3.72 -4.53 33.32
N GLU A 196 -3.85 -5.16 32.15
CA GLU A 196 -5.12 -5.78 31.78
C GLU A 196 -5.37 -6.95 32.76
N ASN A 197 -6.30 -6.77 33.69
CA ASN A 197 -6.70 -7.82 34.60
C ASN A 197 -7.19 -9.04 33.80
N ARG A 198 -6.33 -10.00 33.57
CA ARG A 198 -6.69 -11.36 33.16
C ARG A 198 -7.39 -12.07 34.33
N SER A 199 -8.49 -11.52 34.80
CA SER A 199 -9.33 -12.20 35.79
C SER A 199 -10.35 -13.07 35.05
N GLY A 200 -10.13 -14.36 35.11
CA GLY A 200 -11.25 -15.28 35.09
C GLY A 200 -11.34 -16.26 33.97
N SER A 201 -10.63 -17.36 34.11
CA SER A 201 -11.30 -18.64 33.93
C SER A 201 -10.56 -19.70 34.76
N ALA A 202 -10.90 -19.76 36.03
CA ALA A 202 -10.74 -20.96 36.83
C ALA A 202 -12.12 -21.26 37.43
N ARG A 203 -12.84 -22.17 36.76
CA ARG A 203 -13.69 -23.21 37.35
C ARG A 203 -14.38 -24.02 36.27
#